data_708a32254a943d5af2921835cf8b9932
#
_entry.id   708a32254a943d5af2921835cf8b9932
#
_cell.length_a   1.000
_cell.length_b   1.000
_cell.length_c   1.000
_cell.angle_alpha   90.00
_cell.angle_beta   90.00
_cell.angle_gamma   90.00
#
_symmetry.space_group_name_H-M   'P 1'
#
loop_
_entity.id
_entity.type
_entity.pdbx_description
1 polymer ?
#
loop_
_entity_poly.entity_id
_entity_poly.type
_entity_poly.pdbx_seq_one_letter_code
_entity_poly.pdbx_strand_id
1 'polypeptide(L)'
;MRILFLAAIIALSTAAVLAQQPQKPTASEIYHKLEKLNFLGSALYVAAHPDDENTRLISYLANDMHAKTAYLSLTRGDGGQNLIGPEIRELLGVIRTQELLAARASDGGEQLFTRANDFGYSKHPDETLEIWNKDAVLSDVVRAIRTFKPDVIINRFNHRNPGSTHGHHTASAMLSFEAFDLVGDATKFPETAITHGSWQPKRLLFNTSWWFYGSKEKFEKADKSNLVSVETGNYYPALGLSNGEIASLSRSMHKSQGFGSTGTRGKQTEYLEFLKGEFPQDTTNIFDGINTSWSRIEGGVAIGKILNPLLDSFNFQDPSTIVPQLVEAYRLLKDTKQGHWRSIKLKELEELIVACSGVFLEAVANKESINPMGAYTLKVEAINRGANKITLSKITTASGLILSSKEIVLLSNEKENLELEVTSQNKVPSTAYWLKSKGTLGMYSAPKDLIGLPQTPAAEQISFTLNIDNTALQILKDVVYKFNDPVDGEVYRPFNVLPKVSASIAEKVLVFADENSQKVAVHVRAGKDNLEVTLQLNAPKGWVVSSPQLFTLERQGETSTLWFTVTPPKNQSQGYLRPLIQIGDTYYDKELINIDY
;
A
#
# COMPACT_ATOMS: atom_id res chain seq x y z
N MET A 1 51.99 -24.47 -9.21
CA MET A 1 51.11 -23.93 -8.18
C MET A 1 50.12 -23.00 -8.87
N ARG A 2 48.95 -23.53 -9.24
CA ARG A 2 47.88 -22.78 -9.95
C ARG A 2 46.89 -22.33 -8.90
N ILE A 3 46.75 -21.03 -8.71
CA ILE A 3 45.75 -20.40 -7.86
C ILE A 3 44.47 -20.26 -8.70
N LEU A 4 43.44 -21.03 -8.35
CA LEU A 4 42.10 -20.89 -8.86
C LEU A 4 41.43 -19.73 -8.12
N PHE A 5 41.15 -18.65 -8.83
CA PHE A 5 40.21 -17.62 -8.38
C PHE A 5 38.77 -18.15 -8.59
N LEU A 6 38.09 -18.46 -7.51
CA LEU A 6 36.66 -18.69 -7.51
C LEU A 6 35.97 -17.31 -7.45
N ALA A 7 35.48 -16.84 -8.58
CA ALA A 7 34.57 -15.68 -8.62
C ALA A 7 33.19 -16.17 -8.15
N ALA A 8 32.81 -15.82 -6.95
CA ALA A 8 31.44 -15.97 -6.49
C ALA A 8 30.57 -14.91 -7.21
N ILE A 9 29.79 -15.35 -8.19
CA ILE A 9 28.73 -14.53 -8.79
C ILE A 9 27.61 -14.50 -7.76
N ILE A 10 27.50 -13.40 -7.02
CA ILE A 10 26.32 -13.08 -6.21
C ILE A 10 25.27 -12.60 -7.23
N ALA A 11 24.33 -13.48 -7.56
CA ALA A 11 23.13 -13.09 -8.28
C ALA A 11 22.27 -12.28 -7.30
N LEU A 12 22.39 -10.95 -7.34
CA LEU A 12 21.41 -10.04 -6.77
C LEU A 12 20.15 -10.16 -7.63
N SER A 13 19.18 -10.92 -7.16
CA SER A 13 17.83 -10.85 -7.67
C SER A 13 17.22 -9.53 -7.21
N THR A 14 17.30 -8.49 -8.04
CA THR A 14 16.53 -7.27 -7.86
C THR A 14 15.06 -7.64 -7.99
N ALA A 15 14.33 -7.65 -6.88
CA ALA A 15 12.89 -7.69 -6.90
C ALA A 15 12.44 -6.35 -7.51
N ALA A 16 12.12 -6.35 -8.80
CA ALA A 16 11.49 -5.22 -9.45
C ALA A 16 10.27 -4.81 -8.62
N VAL A 17 10.11 -3.52 -8.36
CA VAL A 17 8.93 -2.94 -7.71
C VAL A 17 7.77 -3.09 -8.69
N LEU A 18 7.11 -4.24 -8.68
CA LEU A 18 6.02 -4.63 -9.60
C LEU A 18 4.78 -3.74 -9.48
N ALA A 19 4.66 -2.99 -8.38
CA ALA A 19 3.48 -2.17 -8.09
C ALA A 19 3.26 -0.98 -9.06
N GLN A 20 4.25 -0.63 -9.89
CA GLN A 20 4.19 0.53 -10.79
C GLN A 20 4.11 0.18 -12.27
N GLN A 21 4.35 -1.08 -12.61
CA GLN A 21 4.17 -1.54 -14.00
C GLN A 21 2.68 -1.58 -14.35
N PRO A 22 2.32 -1.21 -15.59
CA PRO A 22 0.96 -1.41 -16.08
C PRO A 22 0.56 -2.87 -15.94
N GLN A 23 -0.56 -3.14 -15.28
CA GLN A 23 -1.08 -4.51 -15.16
C GLN A 23 -1.42 -5.05 -16.56
N LYS A 24 -0.97 -6.27 -16.81
CA LYS A 24 -1.21 -7.01 -18.07
C LYS A 24 -1.85 -8.36 -17.70
N PRO A 25 -3.11 -8.37 -17.21
CA PRO A 25 -3.71 -9.58 -16.67
C PRO A 25 -3.89 -10.65 -17.74
N THR A 26 -3.57 -11.88 -17.38
CA THR A 26 -3.86 -13.08 -18.17
C THR A 26 -5.37 -13.36 -18.20
N ALA A 27 -5.84 -14.18 -19.14
CA ALA A 27 -7.25 -14.57 -19.19
C ALA A 27 -7.73 -15.23 -17.89
N SER A 28 -6.86 -15.99 -17.21
CA SER A 28 -7.16 -16.60 -15.90
C SER A 28 -7.34 -15.56 -14.80
N GLU A 29 -6.50 -14.53 -14.75
CA GLU A 29 -6.63 -13.43 -13.81
C GLU A 29 -7.87 -12.57 -14.10
N ILE A 30 -8.22 -12.38 -15.38
CA ILE A 30 -9.47 -11.73 -15.80
C ILE A 30 -10.68 -12.53 -15.32
N TYR A 31 -10.67 -13.86 -15.52
CA TYR A 31 -11.73 -14.74 -15.02
C TYR A 31 -11.88 -14.62 -13.51
N HIS A 32 -10.79 -14.66 -12.78
CA HIS A 32 -10.80 -14.49 -11.32
C HIS A 32 -11.34 -13.12 -10.87
N LYS A 33 -11.05 -12.05 -11.62
CA LYS A 33 -11.67 -10.73 -11.39
C LYS A 33 -13.18 -10.75 -11.64
N LEU A 34 -13.66 -11.53 -12.62
CA LEU A 34 -15.09 -11.71 -12.86
C LEU A 34 -15.79 -12.48 -11.73
N GLU A 35 -15.11 -13.49 -11.15
CA GLU A 35 -15.60 -14.17 -9.94
C GLU A 35 -15.74 -13.19 -8.77
N LYS A 36 -14.70 -12.38 -8.47
CA LYS A 36 -14.71 -11.35 -7.43
C LYS A 36 -15.79 -10.28 -7.66
N LEU A 37 -16.04 -9.91 -8.90
CA LEU A 37 -17.09 -8.95 -9.24
C LEU A 37 -18.47 -9.43 -8.75
N ASN A 38 -18.74 -10.74 -8.81
CA ASN A 38 -20.03 -11.32 -8.45
C ASN A 38 -20.21 -11.60 -6.94
N PHE A 39 -19.20 -11.32 -6.11
CA PHE A 39 -19.28 -11.46 -4.65
C PHE A 39 -19.29 -10.09 -3.96
N LEU A 40 -20.33 -9.79 -3.21
CA LEU A 40 -20.52 -8.51 -2.50
C LEU A 40 -20.39 -8.70 -0.98
N GLY A 41 -19.29 -9.29 -0.55
CA GLY A 41 -18.94 -9.49 0.86
C GLY A 41 -17.53 -8.98 1.17
N SER A 42 -17.30 -8.56 2.42
CA SER A 42 -16.02 -7.97 2.83
C SER A 42 -15.54 -8.46 4.19
N ALA A 43 -14.21 -8.66 4.32
CA ALA A 43 -13.57 -9.10 5.55
C ALA A 43 -12.37 -8.21 5.89
N LEU A 44 -12.23 -7.83 7.17
CA LEU A 44 -11.11 -7.06 7.69
C LEU A 44 -10.32 -7.92 8.69
N TYR A 45 -9.08 -8.22 8.37
CA TYR A 45 -8.15 -8.88 9.27
C TYR A 45 -7.38 -7.81 10.07
N VAL A 46 -7.24 -7.97 11.40
CA VAL A 46 -6.65 -6.96 12.29
C VAL A 46 -5.53 -7.56 13.11
N ALA A 47 -4.35 -6.93 13.09
CA ALA A 47 -3.22 -7.26 13.95
C ALA A 47 -2.33 -6.03 14.22
N ALA A 48 -1.24 -6.22 14.96
CA ALA A 48 -0.39 -5.13 15.43
C ALA A 48 0.68 -4.71 14.43
N HIS A 49 1.35 -5.67 13.77
CA HIS A 49 2.55 -5.40 12.97
C HIS A 49 2.43 -5.99 11.56
N PRO A 50 3.21 -5.49 10.59
CA PRO A 50 3.53 -6.24 9.38
C PRO A 50 4.10 -7.61 9.76
N ASP A 51 3.64 -8.70 9.10
CA ASP A 51 3.99 -10.11 9.37
C ASP A 51 3.13 -10.87 10.40
N ASP A 52 2.29 -10.19 11.16
CA ASP A 52 1.35 -10.84 12.09
C ASP A 52 0.18 -11.52 11.36
N GLU A 53 -0.13 -11.09 10.15
CA GLU A 53 -1.27 -11.58 9.41
C GLU A 53 -1.18 -13.08 9.06
N ASN A 54 -2.31 -13.75 9.10
CA ASN A 54 -2.45 -15.09 8.53
C ASN A 54 -2.65 -14.99 7.02
N THR A 55 -1.53 -15.02 6.27
CA THR A 55 -1.54 -14.91 4.80
C THR A 55 -2.39 -15.97 4.11
N ARG A 56 -2.52 -17.17 4.72
CA ARG A 56 -3.38 -18.26 4.21
C ARG A 56 -4.85 -17.89 4.31
N LEU A 57 -5.27 -17.32 5.45
CA LEU A 57 -6.67 -16.93 5.64
C LEU A 57 -7.01 -15.72 4.76
N ILE A 58 -6.12 -14.74 4.63
CA ILE A 58 -6.31 -13.59 3.73
C ILE A 58 -6.43 -14.06 2.28
N SER A 59 -5.52 -14.94 1.83
CA SER A 59 -5.57 -15.50 0.49
C SER A 59 -6.85 -16.31 0.24
N TYR A 60 -7.29 -17.12 1.20
CA TYR A 60 -8.55 -17.85 1.13
C TYR A 60 -9.74 -16.91 0.97
N LEU A 61 -9.83 -15.88 1.79
CA LEU A 61 -10.91 -14.89 1.72
C LEU A 61 -10.93 -14.16 0.37
N ALA A 62 -9.75 -13.80 -0.14
CA ALA A 62 -9.62 -13.03 -1.37
C ALA A 62 -9.78 -13.89 -2.64
N ASN A 63 -9.31 -15.14 -2.65
CA ASN A 63 -9.21 -15.94 -3.86
C ASN A 63 -10.17 -17.12 -3.92
N ASP A 64 -10.64 -17.65 -2.78
CA ASP A 64 -11.62 -18.74 -2.73
C ASP A 64 -13.03 -18.20 -2.51
N MET A 65 -13.18 -17.34 -1.49
CA MET A 65 -14.45 -16.70 -1.19
C MET A 65 -14.74 -15.48 -2.08
N HIS A 66 -13.74 -15.00 -2.82
CA HIS A 66 -13.80 -13.80 -3.66
C HIS A 66 -14.22 -12.53 -2.91
N ALA A 67 -14.04 -12.53 -1.58
CA ALA A 67 -14.42 -11.42 -0.73
C ALA A 67 -13.43 -10.25 -0.87
N LYS A 68 -13.97 -9.02 -0.81
CA LYS A 68 -13.14 -7.84 -0.62
C LYS A 68 -12.46 -7.94 0.75
N THR A 69 -11.17 -8.20 0.76
CA THR A 69 -10.41 -8.51 1.96
C THR A 69 -9.35 -7.45 2.21
N ALA A 70 -9.22 -6.96 3.45
CA ALA A 70 -8.15 -6.08 3.84
C ALA A 70 -7.46 -6.54 5.12
N TYR A 71 -6.18 -6.17 5.23
CA TYR A 71 -5.41 -6.26 6.45
C TYR A 71 -5.24 -4.87 7.06
N LEU A 72 -5.66 -4.67 8.30
CA LEU A 72 -5.35 -3.51 9.12
C LEU A 72 -4.19 -3.87 10.04
N SER A 73 -2.99 -3.45 9.70
CA SER A 73 -1.85 -3.44 10.61
C SER A 73 -1.88 -2.15 11.43
N LEU A 74 -1.89 -2.23 12.76
CA LEU A 74 -1.96 -1.02 13.56
C LEU A 74 -0.71 -0.17 13.40
N THR A 75 0.48 -0.80 13.30
CA THR A 75 1.76 -0.13 13.12
C THR A 75 2.38 -0.46 11.77
N ARG A 76 3.47 0.25 11.43
CA ARG A 76 4.30 -0.04 10.25
C ARG A 76 5.50 -0.92 10.56
N GLY A 77 5.63 -1.39 11.81
CA GLY A 77 6.71 -2.28 12.24
C GLY A 77 8.06 -1.59 12.39
N ASP A 78 8.05 -0.32 12.73
CA ASP A 78 9.23 0.54 12.86
C ASP A 78 10.19 0.09 13.96
N GLY A 79 9.65 -0.53 15.03
CA GLY A 79 10.39 -1.03 16.19
C GLY A 79 10.99 -2.42 16.00
N GLY A 80 10.77 -3.05 14.84
CA GLY A 80 11.30 -4.38 14.53
C GLY A 80 12.79 -4.38 14.20
N GLN A 81 13.29 -5.58 13.88
CA GLN A 81 14.65 -5.80 13.37
C GLN A 81 14.66 -5.78 11.84
N ASN A 82 15.82 -5.47 11.25
CA ASN A 82 16.06 -5.59 9.82
C ASN A 82 17.21 -6.58 9.58
N LEU A 83 16.90 -7.73 8.97
CA LEU A 83 17.89 -8.78 8.72
C LEU A 83 18.65 -8.60 7.39
N ILE A 84 18.23 -7.66 6.55
CA ILE A 84 18.76 -7.50 5.18
C ILE A 84 19.35 -6.11 4.91
N GLY A 85 19.29 -5.19 5.88
CA GLY A 85 19.80 -3.84 5.72
C GLY A 85 20.05 -3.13 7.05
N PRO A 86 20.61 -1.91 7.01
CA PRO A 86 20.91 -1.12 8.21
C PRO A 86 19.74 -0.21 8.66
N GLU A 87 18.65 -0.16 7.90
CA GLU A 87 17.52 0.72 8.16
C GLU A 87 16.80 0.28 9.43
N ILE A 88 16.56 1.24 10.32
CA ILE A 88 15.82 1.08 11.58
C ILE A 88 14.77 2.18 11.73
N ARG A 89 13.85 2.02 12.67
CA ARG A 89 12.79 2.98 12.98
C ARG A 89 11.96 3.33 11.74
N GLU A 90 11.68 4.63 11.52
CA GLU A 90 10.85 5.12 10.42
C GLU A 90 11.29 4.64 9.03
N LEU A 91 12.58 4.41 8.79
CA LEU A 91 13.07 3.87 7.52
C LEU A 91 12.71 2.40 7.37
N LEU A 92 12.81 1.62 8.43
CA LEU A 92 12.33 0.24 8.45
C LEU A 92 10.81 0.19 8.24
N GLY A 93 10.06 1.12 8.85
CA GLY A 93 8.61 1.26 8.63
C GLY A 93 8.26 1.52 7.16
N VAL A 94 9.08 2.27 6.43
CA VAL A 94 8.93 2.45 4.97
C VAL A 94 9.14 1.13 4.23
N ILE A 95 10.22 0.39 4.54
CA ILE A 95 10.51 -0.92 3.94
C ILE A 95 9.36 -1.89 4.21
N ARG A 96 8.96 -2.07 5.47
CA ARG A 96 7.91 -3.03 5.86
C ARG A 96 6.53 -2.65 5.30
N THR A 97 6.28 -1.36 5.03
CA THR A 97 5.10 -0.93 4.28
C THR A 97 5.12 -1.48 2.85
N GLN A 98 6.27 -1.42 2.16
CA GLN A 98 6.40 -1.95 0.80
C GLN A 98 6.34 -3.49 0.80
N GLU A 99 6.91 -4.15 1.80
CA GLU A 99 6.77 -5.60 2.00
C GLU A 99 5.31 -6.03 2.13
N LEU A 100 4.51 -5.30 2.94
CA LEU A 100 3.07 -5.56 3.05
C LEU A 100 2.30 -5.33 1.75
N LEU A 101 2.64 -4.29 1.00
CA LEU A 101 2.02 -4.05 -0.31
C LEU A 101 2.34 -5.18 -1.30
N ALA A 102 3.58 -5.68 -1.30
CA ALA A 102 3.98 -6.83 -2.11
C ALA A 102 3.28 -8.13 -1.65
N ALA A 103 3.12 -8.33 -0.34
CA ALA A 103 2.36 -9.44 0.23
C ALA A 103 0.89 -9.39 -0.22
N ARG A 104 0.24 -8.23 -0.13
CA ARG A 104 -1.15 -8.03 -0.60
C ARG A 104 -1.30 -8.21 -2.11
N ALA A 105 -0.32 -7.78 -2.90
CA ALA A 105 -0.30 -8.05 -4.34
C ALA A 105 -0.24 -9.57 -4.65
N SER A 106 0.40 -10.36 -3.77
CA SER A 106 0.49 -11.81 -3.91
C SER A 106 -0.77 -12.54 -3.46
N ASP A 107 -1.41 -12.14 -2.36
CA ASP A 107 -2.55 -12.84 -1.77
C ASP A 107 -3.92 -12.24 -2.13
N GLY A 108 -3.95 -11.10 -2.81
CA GLY A 108 -5.17 -10.47 -3.30
C GLY A 108 -5.93 -9.64 -2.27
N GLY A 109 -5.34 -9.38 -1.08
CA GLY A 109 -5.87 -8.47 -0.07
C GLY A 109 -5.50 -7.00 -0.33
N GLU A 110 -6.10 -6.10 0.47
CA GLU A 110 -5.77 -4.67 0.55
C GLU A 110 -5.03 -4.38 1.86
N GLN A 111 -4.24 -3.29 1.91
CA GLN A 111 -3.51 -2.90 3.11
C GLN A 111 -4.04 -1.60 3.69
N LEU A 112 -4.23 -1.58 5.02
CA LEU A 112 -4.59 -0.41 5.80
C LEU A 112 -3.64 -0.27 7.01
N PHE A 113 -3.49 0.97 7.51
CA PHE A 113 -2.71 1.27 8.71
C PHE A 113 -3.44 2.23 9.63
N THR A 114 -3.05 2.26 10.92
CA THR A 114 -3.34 3.38 11.82
C THR A 114 -2.13 4.33 11.87
N ARG A 115 -2.19 5.33 12.74
CA ARG A 115 -1.04 6.19 13.05
C ARG A 115 -0.18 5.65 14.19
N ALA A 116 -0.49 4.50 14.77
CA ALA A 116 0.31 3.91 15.82
C ALA A 116 1.73 3.63 15.31
N ASN A 117 2.73 4.00 16.10
CA ASN A 117 4.13 3.70 15.84
C ASN A 117 4.55 2.46 16.64
N ASP A 118 5.28 1.56 16.00
CA ASP A 118 5.95 0.47 16.69
C ASP A 118 7.20 1.03 17.40
N PHE A 119 7.09 1.18 18.71
CA PHE A 119 8.17 1.70 19.54
C PHE A 119 9.11 0.61 20.09
N GLY A 120 8.98 -0.62 19.60
CA GLY A 120 9.71 -1.79 20.08
C GLY A 120 8.89 -2.64 21.05
N TYR A 121 9.57 -3.50 21.80
CA TYR A 121 8.90 -4.47 22.66
C TYR A 121 8.15 -3.81 23.83
N SER A 122 6.89 -4.17 23.99
CA SER A 122 6.06 -3.87 25.15
C SER A 122 5.58 -5.18 25.79
N LYS A 123 5.66 -5.26 27.11
CA LYS A 123 5.27 -6.47 27.83
C LYS A 123 3.76 -6.54 28.09
N HIS A 124 3.10 -5.38 28.25
CA HIS A 124 1.71 -5.33 28.66
C HIS A 124 0.90 -4.34 27.80
N PRO A 125 -0.36 -4.64 27.46
CA PRO A 125 -1.18 -3.76 26.62
C PRO A 125 -1.46 -2.38 27.25
N ASP A 126 -1.47 -2.24 28.59
CA ASP A 126 -1.70 -0.95 29.25
C ASP A 126 -0.57 0.03 28.91
N GLU A 127 0.70 -0.41 28.99
CA GLU A 127 1.85 0.36 28.54
C GLU A 127 1.72 0.77 27.08
N THR A 128 1.35 -0.19 26.22
CA THR A 128 1.15 0.07 24.80
C THR A 128 0.09 1.12 24.56
N LEU A 129 -1.08 0.99 25.17
CA LEU A 129 -2.23 1.89 24.97
C LEU A 129 -1.95 3.30 25.52
N GLU A 130 -1.16 3.42 26.59
CA GLU A 130 -0.71 4.72 27.11
C GLU A 130 0.23 5.40 26.11
N ILE A 131 1.28 4.70 25.63
CA ILE A 131 2.26 5.25 24.69
C ILE A 131 1.62 5.59 23.35
N TRP A 132 0.71 4.74 22.86
CA TRP A 132 -0.02 4.95 21.61
C TRP A 132 -1.09 6.05 21.68
N ASN A 133 -1.48 6.55 22.83
CA ASN A 133 -2.69 7.33 23.01
C ASN A 133 -3.93 6.55 22.56
N LYS A 134 -4.45 5.72 23.46
CA LYS A 134 -5.56 4.78 23.21
C LYS A 134 -6.69 5.39 22.37
N ASP A 135 -7.20 6.56 22.76
CA ASP A 135 -8.36 7.16 22.10
C ASP A 135 -8.07 7.57 20.64
N ALA A 136 -6.85 8.04 20.38
CA ALA A 136 -6.45 8.42 19.02
C ALA A 136 -6.29 7.20 18.10
N VAL A 137 -5.70 6.09 18.60
CA VAL A 137 -5.58 4.86 17.82
C VAL A 137 -6.94 4.17 17.68
N LEU A 138 -7.80 4.19 18.70
CA LEU A 138 -9.16 3.69 18.62
C LEU A 138 -9.96 4.44 17.54
N SER A 139 -9.82 5.78 17.48
CA SER A 139 -10.41 6.59 16.40
C SER A 139 -9.94 6.15 15.01
N ASP A 140 -8.66 5.79 14.87
CA ASP A 140 -8.12 5.30 13.59
C ASP A 140 -8.66 3.92 13.21
N VAL A 141 -8.82 3.00 14.20
CA VAL A 141 -9.46 1.70 13.98
C VAL A 141 -10.94 1.87 13.56
N VAL A 142 -11.68 2.73 14.26
CA VAL A 142 -13.07 3.07 13.90
C VAL A 142 -13.14 3.67 12.48
N ARG A 143 -12.21 4.57 12.14
CA ARG A 143 -12.09 5.14 10.79
C ARG A 143 -11.85 4.05 9.75
N ALA A 144 -10.91 3.14 9.99
CA ALA A 144 -10.60 2.05 9.06
C ALA A 144 -11.85 1.16 8.82
N ILE A 145 -12.57 0.80 9.87
CA ILE A 145 -13.80 0.01 9.75
C ILE A 145 -14.88 0.79 8.99
N ARG A 146 -15.12 2.07 9.29
CA ARG A 146 -16.11 2.90 8.59
C ARG A 146 -15.76 3.17 7.13
N THR A 147 -14.48 3.24 6.80
CA THR A 147 -14.02 3.44 5.42
C THR A 147 -14.13 2.15 4.61
N PHE A 148 -13.63 1.06 5.14
CA PHE A 148 -13.60 -0.23 4.46
C PHE A 148 -14.97 -0.94 4.46
N LYS A 149 -15.75 -0.78 5.52
CA LYS A 149 -17.08 -1.37 5.76
C LYS A 149 -17.08 -2.90 5.68
N PRO A 150 -16.30 -3.57 6.56
CA PRO A 150 -16.26 -5.01 6.60
C PRO A 150 -17.58 -5.61 7.10
N ASP A 151 -18.00 -6.72 6.51
CA ASP A 151 -19.07 -7.55 7.04
C ASP A 151 -18.59 -8.40 8.22
N VAL A 152 -17.34 -8.87 8.12
CA VAL A 152 -16.67 -9.70 9.12
C VAL A 152 -15.35 -9.06 9.52
N ILE A 153 -15.09 -8.99 10.82
CA ILE A 153 -13.78 -8.61 11.37
C ILE A 153 -13.13 -9.85 11.98
N ILE A 154 -11.83 -10.03 11.74
CA ILE A 154 -11.05 -11.16 12.25
C ILE A 154 -9.82 -10.63 12.97
N ASN A 155 -9.75 -10.82 14.27
CA ASN A 155 -8.58 -10.48 15.09
C ASN A 155 -7.54 -11.60 15.00
N ARG A 156 -6.27 -11.23 14.85
CA ARG A 156 -5.14 -12.16 14.93
C ARG A 156 -4.88 -12.64 16.35
N PHE A 157 -5.07 -11.76 17.34
CA PHE A 157 -4.71 -11.99 18.73
C PHE A 157 -5.93 -12.00 19.65
N ASN A 158 -5.72 -12.56 20.86
CA ASN A 158 -6.73 -12.64 21.89
C ASN A 158 -6.69 -11.36 22.75
N HIS A 159 -7.83 -10.74 22.96
CA HIS A 159 -7.96 -9.53 23.80
C HIS A 159 -8.03 -9.82 25.31
N ARG A 160 -8.22 -11.11 25.72
CA ARG A 160 -8.54 -11.51 27.10
C ARG A 160 -7.34 -11.86 27.97
N ASN A 161 -6.14 -12.05 27.38
CA ASN A 161 -4.98 -12.59 28.09
C ASN A 161 -3.80 -11.59 28.10
N PRO A 162 -3.91 -10.46 28.82
CA PRO A 162 -2.83 -9.50 28.94
C PRO A 162 -1.54 -10.15 29.48
N GLY A 163 -0.39 -9.78 28.90
CA GLY A 163 0.92 -10.28 29.31
C GLY A 163 1.29 -11.69 28.83
N SER A 164 0.40 -12.40 28.10
CA SER A 164 0.68 -13.70 27.50
C SER A 164 1.46 -13.61 26.19
N THR A 165 1.39 -12.45 25.53
CA THR A 165 2.11 -12.12 24.29
C THR A 165 2.63 -10.69 24.38
N HIS A 166 3.25 -10.21 23.30
CA HIS A 166 3.63 -8.79 23.13
C HIS A 166 2.44 -7.86 23.42
N GLY A 167 2.67 -6.76 24.15
CA GLY A 167 1.63 -5.79 24.51
C GLY A 167 0.88 -5.23 23.31
N HIS A 168 1.57 -4.93 22.20
CA HIS A 168 0.96 -4.48 20.94
C HIS A 168 -0.05 -5.49 20.39
N HIS A 169 0.25 -6.80 20.47
CA HIS A 169 -0.66 -7.86 20.00
C HIS A 169 -1.99 -7.83 20.75
N THR A 170 -1.92 -7.83 22.09
CA THR A 170 -3.13 -7.79 22.92
C THR A 170 -3.86 -6.46 22.74
N ALA A 171 -3.14 -5.32 22.69
CA ALA A 171 -3.72 -4.00 22.48
C ALA A 171 -4.47 -3.90 21.14
N SER A 172 -3.92 -4.45 20.06
CA SER A 172 -4.60 -4.46 18.75
C SER A 172 -5.96 -5.17 18.80
N ALA A 173 -6.00 -6.33 19.48
CA ALA A 173 -7.23 -7.09 19.67
C ALA A 173 -8.23 -6.37 20.59
N MET A 174 -7.77 -5.70 21.67
CA MET A 174 -8.62 -4.90 22.56
C MET A 174 -9.25 -3.72 21.83
N LEU A 175 -8.47 -2.99 21.01
CA LEU A 175 -8.96 -1.86 20.24
C LEU A 175 -9.99 -2.29 19.19
N SER A 176 -9.75 -3.39 18.48
CA SER A 176 -10.71 -3.95 17.52
C SER A 176 -12.00 -4.42 18.21
N PHE A 177 -11.89 -5.07 19.37
CA PHE A 177 -13.01 -5.55 20.17
C PHE A 177 -13.88 -4.38 20.68
N GLU A 178 -13.26 -3.28 21.14
CA GLU A 178 -13.95 -2.06 21.56
C GLU A 178 -14.58 -1.33 20.37
N ALA A 179 -13.84 -1.19 19.26
CA ALA A 179 -14.31 -0.53 18.06
C ALA A 179 -15.57 -1.16 17.47
N PHE A 180 -15.73 -2.50 17.58
CA PHE A 180 -16.91 -3.21 17.08
C PHE A 180 -18.23 -2.66 17.65
N ASP A 181 -18.25 -2.27 18.93
CA ASP A 181 -19.43 -1.71 19.58
C ASP A 181 -19.69 -0.24 19.24
N LEU A 182 -18.64 0.47 18.78
CA LEU A 182 -18.67 1.92 18.57
C LEU A 182 -18.96 2.32 17.12
N VAL A 183 -18.60 1.49 16.16
CA VAL A 183 -18.60 1.87 14.74
C VAL A 183 -20.01 2.06 14.17
N GLY A 184 -21.02 1.41 14.74
CA GLY A 184 -22.45 1.56 14.37
C GLY A 184 -23.06 2.86 14.87
N ASP A 185 -22.54 3.44 15.94
CA ASP A 185 -23.05 4.67 16.58
C ASP A 185 -22.37 5.91 15.99
N ALA A 186 -23.12 6.71 15.22
CA ALA A 186 -22.62 7.93 14.62
C ALA A 186 -22.21 9.02 15.63
N THR A 187 -22.64 8.93 16.89
CA THR A 187 -22.26 9.88 17.96
C THR A 187 -20.86 9.60 18.48
N LYS A 188 -20.34 8.40 18.28
CA LYS A 188 -18.96 8.01 18.63
C LYS A 188 -18.04 8.34 17.46
N PHE A 189 -16.96 9.08 17.76
CA PHE A 189 -16.02 9.57 16.71
C PHE A 189 -16.78 10.23 15.55
N PRO A 190 -17.57 11.29 15.80
CA PRO A 190 -18.51 11.85 14.83
C PRO A 190 -17.83 12.36 13.57
N GLU A 191 -16.58 12.80 13.63
CA GLU A 191 -15.80 13.25 12.46
C GLU A 191 -15.59 12.13 11.44
N THR A 192 -15.44 10.88 11.88
CA THR A 192 -15.33 9.74 10.96
C THR A 192 -16.68 9.30 10.43
N ALA A 193 -17.77 9.44 11.24
CA ALA A 193 -19.12 9.15 10.82
C ALA A 193 -19.64 10.16 9.77
N ILE A 194 -19.31 11.44 9.92
CA ILE A 194 -19.64 12.49 8.93
C ILE A 194 -18.97 12.18 7.59
N THR A 195 -17.71 11.75 7.61
CA THR A 195 -16.93 11.52 6.38
C THR A 195 -17.30 10.20 5.69
N HIS A 196 -17.47 9.11 6.45
CA HIS A 196 -17.59 7.75 5.91
C HIS A 196 -18.96 7.09 6.16
N GLY A 197 -19.83 7.71 6.98
CA GLY A 197 -21.04 7.09 7.52
C GLY A 197 -20.74 6.09 8.63
N SER A 198 -21.77 5.70 9.39
CA SER A 198 -21.68 4.59 10.33
C SER A 198 -21.76 3.25 9.60
N TRP A 199 -21.22 2.21 10.22
CA TRP A 199 -21.25 0.85 9.68
C TRP A 199 -21.19 -0.16 10.82
N GLN A 200 -22.05 -1.17 10.84
CA GLN A 200 -21.99 -2.24 11.82
C GLN A 200 -21.60 -3.55 11.15
N PRO A 201 -20.41 -4.09 11.42
CA PRO A 201 -20.03 -5.44 10.99
C PRO A 201 -20.98 -6.48 11.57
N LYS A 202 -21.22 -7.54 10.83
CA LYS A 202 -22.10 -8.61 11.24
C LYS A 202 -21.54 -9.43 12.39
N ARG A 203 -20.21 -9.65 12.38
CA ARG A 203 -19.53 -10.44 13.42
C ARG A 203 -18.05 -10.06 13.57
N LEU A 204 -17.56 -10.35 14.79
CA LEU A 204 -16.14 -10.28 15.15
C LEU A 204 -15.69 -11.67 15.55
N LEU A 205 -14.59 -12.11 14.95
CA LEU A 205 -13.99 -13.42 15.15
C LEU A 205 -12.54 -13.27 15.64
N PHE A 206 -11.99 -14.29 16.29
CA PHE A 206 -10.59 -14.42 16.65
C PHE A 206 -9.99 -15.64 15.93
N ASN A 207 -8.95 -15.42 15.13
CA ASN A 207 -8.23 -16.51 14.44
C ASN A 207 -7.40 -17.30 15.45
N THR A 208 -7.98 -18.35 15.99
CA THR A 208 -7.40 -19.22 17.00
C THR A 208 -6.70 -20.44 16.39
N SER A 209 -5.91 -21.14 17.20
CA SER A 209 -5.27 -22.40 16.83
C SER A 209 -4.90 -23.18 18.10
N TRP A 210 -4.47 -24.43 17.94
CA TRP A 210 -4.00 -25.26 19.07
C TRP A 210 -2.95 -24.56 19.94
N TRP A 211 -2.17 -23.64 19.37
CA TRP A 211 -1.14 -22.91 20.11
C TRP A 211 -1.72 -22.08 21.26
N PHE A 212 -2.87 -21.43 21.05
CA PHE A 212 -3.56 -20.65 22.08
C PHE A 212 -4.18 -21.51 23.19
N TYR A 213 -4.33 -22.81 22.95
CA TYR A 213 -4.80 -23.79 23.94
C TYR A 213 -3.63 -24.50 24.66
N GLY A 214 -2.38 -24.20 24.29
CA GLY A 214 -1.16 -24.71 24.89
C GLY A 214 -0.68 -26.06 24.34
N SER A 215 -1.55 -26.92 23.78
CA SER A 215 -1.16 -28.14 23.04
C SER A 215 -2.27 -28.60 22.09
N LYS A 216 -1.90 -29.48 21.13
CA LYS A 216 -2.86 -30.10 20.20
C LYS A 216 -3.90 -30.94 20.94
N GLU A 217 -3.48 -31.73 21.94
CA GLU A 217 -4.39 -32.58 22.72
C GLU A 217 -5.41 -31.78 23.52
N LYS A 218 -4.99 -30.61 24.08
CA LYS A 218 -5.91 -29.70 24.76
C LYS A 218 -6.90 -29.09 23.79
N PHE A 219 -6.45 -28.71 22.60
CA PHE A 219 -7.32 -28.18 21.56
C PHE A 219 -8.32 -29.22 21.05
N GLU A 220 -7.89 -30.47 20.86
CA GLU A 220 -8.79 -31.57 20.44
C GLU A 220 -9.90 -31.81 21.45
N LYS A 221 -9.61 -31.72 22.75
CA LYS A 221 -10.55 -31.91 23.87
C LYS A 221 -11.38 -30.67 24.22
N ALA A 222 -11.03 -29.51 23.69
CA ALA A 222 -11.73 -28.26 23.98
C ALA A 222 -13.15 -28.25 23.38
N ASP A 223 -14.05 -27.52 24.04
CA ASP A 223 -15.35 -27.19 23.46
C ASP A 223 -15.13 -26.31 22.21
N LYS A 224 -15.71 -26.73 21.10
CA LYS A 224 -15.62 -26.05 19.79
C LYS A 224 -16.97 -25.48 19.34
N SER A 225 -17.95 -25.44 20.21
CA SER A 225 -19.31 -25.00 19.90
C SER A 225 -19.39 -23.52 19.43
N ASN A 226 -18.39 -22.72 19.81
CA ASN A 226 -18.25 -21.32 19.42
C ASN A 226 -17.21 -21.08 18.31
N LEU A 227 -16.74 -22.15 17.65
CA LEU A 227 -15.77 -22.05 16.56
C LEU A 227 -16.44 -22.13 15.19
N VAL A 228 -15.97 -21.30 14.28
CA VAL A 228 -16.15 -21.43 12.84
C VAL A 228 -14.88 -22.09 12.29
N SER A 229 -15.04 -23.13 11.47
CA SER A 229 -13.93 -23.91 10.92
C SER A 229 -13.98 -23.86 9.40
N VAL A 230 -13.00 -23.24 8.77
CA VAL A 230 -12.95 -23.11 7.31
C VAL A 230 -11.79 -23.92 6.72
N GLU A 231 -12.08 -24.66 5.64
CA GLU A 231 -11.05 -25.38 4.89
C GLU A 231 -10.35 -24.43 3.95
N THR A 232 -9.04 -24.24 4.13
CA THR A 232 -8.25 -23.26 3.40
C THR A 232 -7.18 -23.88 2.50
N GLY A 233 -7.16 -25.22 2.36
CA GLY A 233 -6.14 -25.94 1.61
C GLY A 233 -6.48 -26.15 0.13
N ASN A 234 -7.35 -25.34 -0.46
CA ASN A 234 -7.85 -25.49 -1.81
C ASN A 234 -6.78 -25.23 -2.90
N TYR A 235 -6.93 -25.91 -4.03
CA TYR A 235 -6.15 -25.69 -5.24
C TYR A 235 -6.98 -24.89 -6.24
N TYR A 236 -6.39 -23.86 -6.83
CA TYR A 236 -7.02 -22.99 -7.81
C TYR A 236 -6.52 -23.31 -9.23
N PRO A 237 -7.22 -24.13 -10.01
CA PRO A 237 -6.76 -24.59 -11.32
C PRO A 237 -6.46 -23.44 -12.28
N ALA A 238 -7.27 -22.37 -12.25
CA ALA A 238 -7.08 -21.18 -13.11
C ALA A 238 -5.79 -20.41 -12.78
N LEU A 239 -5.31 -20.48 -11.54
CA LEU A 239 -4.07 -19.82 -11.09
C LEU A 239 -2.87 -20.79 -11.12
N GLY A 240 -3.11 -22.11 -11.17
CA GLY A 240 -2.08 -23.15 -11.11
C GLY A 240 -1.40 -23.27 -9.74
N LEU A 241 -2.00 -22.72 -8.68
CA LEU A 241 -1.45 -22.66 -7.33
C LEU A 241 -2.48 -23.13 -6.30
N SER A 242 -2.02 -23.74 -5.22
CA SER A 242 -2.83 -23.95 -4.02
C SER A 242 -2.83 -22.66 -3.16
N ASN A 243 -3.84 -22.52 -2.32
CA ASN A 243 -3.92 -21.43 -1.36
C ASN A 243 -2.69 -21.36 -0.44
N GLY A 244 -2.15 -22.52 -0.03
CA GLY A 244 -0.94 -22.60 0.79
C GLY A 244 0.33 -22.14 0.04
N GLU A 245 0.38 -22.30 -1.29
CA GLU A 245 1.47 -21.76 -2.12
C GLU A 245 1.37 -20.24 -2.27
N ILE A 246 0.17 -19.72 -2.52
CA ILE A 246 -0.06 -18.26 -2.54
C ILE A 246 0.28 -17.62 -1.19
N ALA A 247 -0.17 -18.22 -0.09
CA ALA A 247 0.13 -17.75 1.25
C ALA A 247 1.64 -17.72 1.55
N SER A 248 2.37 -18.70 1.03
CA SER A 248 3.83 -18.76 1.15
C SER A 248 4.52 -17.65 0.36
N LEU A 249 4.07 -17.37 -0.86
CA LEU A 249 4.58 -16.23 -1.66
C LEU A 249 4.33 -14.92 -0.92
N SER A 250 3.13 -14.70 -0.41
CA SER A 250 2.78 -13.51 0.36
C SER A 250 3.67 -13.37 1.61
N ARG A 251 3.80 -14.42 2.43
CA ARG A 251 4.64 -14.38 3.64
C ARG A 251 6.12 -14.12 3.31
N SER A 252 6.62 -14.65 2.19
CA SER A 252 8.01 -14.46 1.76
C SER A 252 8.34 -13.03 1.32
N MET A 253 7.33 -12.15 1.20
CA MET A 253 7.55 -10.72 0.95
C MET A 253 8.08 -9.99 2.19
N HIS A 254 7.95 -10.54 3.39
CA HIS A 254 8.51 -9.98 4.63
C HIS A 254 10.01 -10.29 4.76
N LYS A 255 10.81 -9.82 3.82
CA LYS A 255 12.23 -10.12 3.68
C LYS A 255 13.04 -9.54 4.83
N SER A 256 12.74 -8.30 5.26
CA SER A 256 13.42 -7.65 6.38
C SER A 256 13.28 -8.44 7.68
N GLN A 257 12.24 -9.27 7.80
CA GLN A 257 11.98 -10.11 8.96
C GLN A 257 12.47 -11.56 8.79
N GLY A 258 12.97 -11.92 7.61
CA GLY A 258 13.47 -13.27 7.32
C GLY A 258 12.38 -14.33 7.25
N PHE A 259 11.17 -13.99 6.82
CA PHE A 259 10.01 -14.89 6.79
C PHE A 259 9.84 -15.65 5.47
N GLY A 260 10.93 -15.95 4.76
CA GLY A 260 10.88 -16.88 3.63
C GLY A 260 10.18 -18.18 4.01
N SER A 261 9.18 -18.58 3.24
CA SER A 261 8.29 -19.69 3.56
C SER A 261 8.13 -20.62 2.36
N THR A 262 8.02 -21.92 2.61
CA THR A 262 7.74 -22.93 1.58
C THR A 262 6.24 -23.16 1.44
N GLY A 263 5.78 -23.32 0.20
CA GLY A 263 4.37 -23.59 -0.12
C GLY A 263 3.87 -24.91 0.48
N THR A 264 2.65 -24.88 0.99
CA THR A 264 1.95 -26.06 1.49
C THR A 264 0.81 -26.46 0.56
N ARG A 265 0.48 -27.75 0.56
CA ARG A 265 -0.55 -28.34 -0.30
C ARG A 265 -1.42 -29.29 0.51
N GLY A 266 -2.65 -29.50 0.05
CA GLY A 266 -3.61 -30.38 0.71
C GLY A 266 -4.44 -29.67 1.78
N LYS A 267 -5.34 -30.42 2.39
CA LYS A 267 -6.34 -29.90 3.35
C LYS A 267 -5.69 -29.20 4.54
N GLN A 268 -6.20 -28.03 4.87
CA GLN A 268 -5.79 -27.23 6.02
C GLN A 268 -6.98 -26.45 6.58
N THR A 269 -7.29 -26.69 7.83
CA THR A 269 -8.43 -26.05 8.51
C THR A 269 -7.93 -24.88 9.35
N GLU A 270 -8.54 -23.72 9.16
CA GLU A 270 -8.41 -22.56 10.05
C GLU A 270 -9.60 -22.48 11.00
N TYR A 271 -9.34 -22.05 12.23
CA TYR A 271 -10.35 -21.98 13.28
C TYR A 271 -10.53 -20.53 13.71
N LEU A 272 -11.78 -20.12 13.82
CA LEU A 272 -12.18 -18.76 14.15
C LEU A 272 -13.15 -18.80 15.33
N GLU A 273 -12.72 -18.30 16.49
CA GLU A 273 -13.56 -18.21 17.67
C GLU A 273 -14.50 -17.00 17.53
N PHE A 274 -15.79 -17.22 17.73
CA PHE A 274 -16.77 -16.15 17.76
C PHE A 274 -16.63 -15.28 19.00
N LEU A 275 -16.57 -13.95 18.80
CA LEU A 275 -16.44 -12.98 19.88
C LEU A 275 -17.68 -12.09 20.06
N LYS A 276 -18.22 -11.53 18.96
CA LYS A 276 -19.35 -10.59 18.98
C LYS A 276 -20.18 -10.64 17.71
N GLY A 277 -21.40 -10.11 17.80
CA GLY A 277 -22.33 -9.98 16.69
C GLY A 277 -23.27 -11.19 16.55
N GLU A 278 -23.48 -11.67 15.32
CA GLU A 278 -24.34 -12.81 15.03
C GLU A 278 -23.51 -14.03 14.69
N PHE A 279 -23.70 -15.12 15.45
CA PHE A 279 -23.04 -16.40 15.20
C PHE A 279 -23.61 -17.03 13.92
N PRO A 280 -22.77 -17.57 13.00
CA PRO A 280 -23.26 -18.22 11.79
C PRO A 280 -23.95 -19.57 12.14
N GLN A 281 -25.01 -19.92 11.41
CA GLN A 281 -25.66 -21.21 11.56
C GLN A 281 -24.83 -22.32 10.87
N ASP A 282 -24.30 -22.01 9.69
CA ASP A 282 -23.28 -22.84 9.05
C ASP A 282 -21.90 -22.44 9.55
N THR A 283 -21.35 -23.22 10.47
CA THR A 283 -20.04 -23.00 11.09
C THR A 283 -18.86 -23.30 10.16
N THR A 284 -19.10 -23.61 8.89
CA THR A 284 -18.07 -23.75 7.84
C THR A 284 -17.99 -22.51 6.93
N ASN A 285 -18.93 -21.56 7.08
CA ASN A 285 -19.02 -20.36 6.25
C ASN A 285 -19.05 -19.08 7.09
N ILE A 286 -17.98 -18.29 7.02
CA ILE A 286 -17.90 -17.04 7.78
C ILE A 286 -18.84 -15.95 7.28
N PHE A 287 -19.41 -16.07 6.06
CA PHE A 287 -20.38 -15.16 5.48
C PHE A 287 -21.83 -15.66 5.61
N ASP A 288 -22.07 -16.77 6.31
CA ASP A 288 -23.42 -17.27 6.53
C ASP A 288 -24.34 -16.18 7.14
N GLY A 289 -25.56 -16.07 6.61
CA GLY A 289 -26.53 -15.02 7.00
C GLY A 289 -26.17 -13.61 6.50
N ILE A 290 -25.17 -13.43 5.63
CA ILE A 290 -24.80 -12.18 4.98
C ILE A 290 -25.20 -12.24 3.51
N ASN A 291 -25.93 -11.24 3.03
CA ASN A 291 -26.25 -11.15 1.60
C ASN A 291 -25.00 -10.70 0.82
N THR A 292 -24.41 -11.61 0.07
CA THR A 292 -23.22 -11.39 -0.75
C THR A 292 -23.53 -11.32 -2.25
N SER A 293 -24.80 -11.30 -2.63
CA SER A 293 -25.25 -11.27 -4.02
C SER A 293 -25.54 -9.85 -4.52
N TRP A 294 -25.77 -9.72 -5.80
CA TRP A 294 -26.16 -8.46 -6.44
C TRP A 294 -27.46 -7.85 -5.88
N SER A 295 -28.34 -8.64 -5.24
CA SER A 295 -29.54 -8.12 -4.55
C SER A 295 -29.22 -7.20 -3.38
N ARG A 296 -27.95 -7.12 -2.96
CA ARG A 296 -27.44 -6.19 -1.95
C ARG A 296 -27.48 -4.72 -2.41
N ILE A 297 -27.47 -4.50 -3.72
CA ILE A 297 -27.67 -3.19 -4.34
C ILE A 297 -29.12 -3.07 -4.80
N GLU A 298 -29.77 -1.97 -4.44
CA GLU A 298 -31.12 -1.70 -4.93
C GLU A 298 -31.12 -1.62 -6.48
N GLY A 299 -31.92 -2.48 -7.15
CA GLY A 299 -31.89 -2.66 -8.60
C GLY A 299 -30.80 -3.64 -9.10
N GLY A 300 -29.93 -4.14 -8.25
CA GLY A 300 -28.78 -4.98 -8.64
C GLY A 300 -29.14 -6.38 -9.15
N VAL A 301 -30.35 -6.87 -8.89
CA VAL A 301 -30.80 -8.21 -9.39
C VAL A 301 -30.71 -8.29 -10.91
N ALA A 302 -31.05 -7.22 -11.64
CA ALA A 302 -30.93 -7.18 -13.10
C ALA A 302 -29.48 -7.28 -13.55
N ILE A 303 -28.56 -6.65 -12.80
CA ILE A 303 -27.11 -6.69 -13.06
C ILE A 303 -26.58 -8.12 -12.85
N GLY A 304 -26.97 -8.78 -11.75
CA GLY A 304 -26.60 -10.18 -11.50
C GLY A 304 -27.07 -11.15 -12.58
N LYS A 305 -28.24 -10.92 -13.17
CA LYS A 305 -28.73 -11.73 -14.30
C LYS A 305 -27.87 -11.61 -15.57
N ILE A 306 -27.17 -10.50 -15.75
CA ILE A 306 -26.21 -10.30 -16.86
C ILE A 306 -24.87 -10.93 -16.51
N LEU A 307 -24.35 -10.68 -15.30
CA LEU A 307 -22.95 -11.01 -14.94
C LEU A 307 -22.74 -12.46 -14.54
N ASN A 308 -23.68 -13.07 -13.78
CA ASN A 308 -23.50 -14.44 -13.30
C ASN A 308 -23.32 -15.48 -14.44
N PRO A 309 -24.10 -15.44 -15.54
CA PRO A 309 -23.91 -16.40 -16.63
C PRO A 309 -22.58 -16.26 -17.39
N LEU A 310 -21.88 -15.09 -17.23
CA LEU A 310 -20.59 -14.87 -17.90
C LEU A 310 -19.50 -15.79 -17.36
N LEU A 311 -19.63 -16.27 -16.12
CA LEU A 311 -18.68 -17.23 -15.53
C LEU A 311 -18.67 -18.55 -16.33
N ASP A 312 -19.85 -19.07 -16.69
CA ASP A 312 -19.98 -20.32 -17.42
C ASP A 312 -19.64 -20.18 -18.92
N SER A 313 -19.81 -18.97 -19.47
CA SER A 313 -19.60 -18.67 -20.90
C SER A 313 -18.28 -17.96 -21.21
N PHE A 314 -17.39 -17.82 -20.22
CA PHE A 314 -16.13 -17.10 -20.35
C PHE A 314 -15.19 -17.77 -21.39
N ASN A 315 -14.73 -17.00 -22.35
CA ASN A 315 -13.79 -17.47 -23.36
C ASN A 315 -12.36 -17.09 -22.99
N PHE A 316 -11.56 -18.06 -22.51
CA PHE A 316 -10.15 -17.85 -22.15
C PHE A 316 -9.25 -17.49 -23.34
N GLN A 317 -9.65 -17.79 -24.56
CA GLN A 317 -8.90 -17.41 -25.76
C GLN A 317 -9.20 -15.97 -26.19
N ASP A 318 -10.42 -15.50 -25.91
CA ASP A 318 -10.86 -14.14 -26.26
C ASP A 318 -11.79 -13.57 -25.18
N PRO A 319 -11.24 -13.01 -24.09
CA PRO A 319 -12.04 -12.35 -23.06
C PRO A 319 -12.85 -11.16 -23.57
N SER A 320 -12.53 -10.60 -24.73
CA SER A 320 -13.23 -9.43 -25.27
C SER A 320 -14.68 -9.71 -25.66
N THR A 321 -15.04 -10.97 -25.82
CA THR A 321 -16.39 -11.43 -26.19
C THR A 321 -17.46 -11.06 -25.16
N ILE A 322 -17.09 -10.86 -23.87
CA ILE A 322 -18.03 -10.48 -22.82
C ILE A 322 -18.11 -8.96 -22.57
N VAL A 323 -17.31 -8.14 -23.27
CA VAL A 323 -17.29 -6.68 -23.09
C VAL A 323 -18.67 -6.03 -23.27
N PRO A 324 -19.50 -6.39 -24.26
CA PRO A 324 -20.83 -5.77 -24.42
C PRO A 324 -21.71 -5.97 -23.16
N GLN A 325 -21.70 -7.15 -22.56
CA GLN A 325 -22.48 -7.45 -21.35
C GLN A 325 -21.92 -6.73 -20.11
N LEU A 326 -20.59 -6.62 -20.00
CA LEU A 326 -19.96 -5.83 -18.93
C LEU A 326 -20.33 -4.35 -19.05
N VAL A 327 -20.34 -3.79 -20.24
CA VAL A 327 -20.75 -2.41 -20.51
C VAL A 327 -22.22 -2.19 -20.20
N GLU A 328 -23.11 -3.13 -20.52
CA GLU A 328 -24.52 -3.08 -20.16
C GLU A 328 -24.70 -3.08 -18.63
N ALA A 329 -24.01 -4.01 -17.94
CA ALA A 329 -24.02 -4.07 -16.48
C ALA A 329 -23.50 -2.77 -15.85
N TYR A 330 -22.44 -2.18 -16.41
CA TYR A 330 -21.88 -0.90 -15.95
C TYR A 330 -22.90 0.24 -16.07
N ARG A 331 -23.64 0.34 -17.19
CA ARG A 331 -24.69 1.35 -17.38
C ARG A 331 -25.78 1.19 -16.34
N LEU A 332 -26.29 -0.04 -16.17
CA LEU A 332 -27.32 -0.32 -15.17
C LEU A 332 -26.85 0.03 -13.76
N LEU A 333 -25.62 -0.35 -13.42
CA LEU A 333 -25.05 -0.06 -12.09
C LEU A 333 -24.89 1.46 -11.87
N LYS A 334 -24.51 2.21 -12.91
CA LYS A 334 -24.37 3.66 -12.86
C LYS A 334 -25.69 4.38 -12.58
N ASP A 335 -26.81 3.79 -12.98
CA ASP A 335 -28.15 4.33 -12.77
C ASP A 335 -28.76 3.95 -11.40
N THR A 336 -28.10 3.04 -10.64
CA THR A 336 -28.55 2.68 -9.29
C THR A 336 -28.27 3.79 -8.28
N LYS A 337 -28.93 3.71 -7.11
CA LYS A 337 -28.72 4.65 -6.01
C LYS A 337 -27.28 4.61 -5.51
N GLN A 338 -26.74 5.79 -5.17
CA GLN A 338 -25.40 5.92 -4.56
C GLN A 338 -25.31 5.05 -3.29
N GLY A 339 -24.18 4.33 -3.17
CA GLY A 339 -23.92 3.45 -2.05
C GLY A 339 -22.53 2.85 -2.08
N HIS A 340 -22.13 2.23 -0.97
CA HIS A 340 -20.82 1.65 -0.80
C HIS A 340 -20.48 0.61 -1.89
N TRP A 341 -21.33 -0.42 -2.02
CA TRP A 341 -21.11 -1.49 -3.00
C TRP A 341 -21.19 -1.01 -4.45
N ARG A 342 -22.08 -0.04 -4.74
CA ARG A 342 -22.13 0.56 -6.06
C ARG A 342 -20.78 1.17 -6.46
N SER A 343 -20.18 1.94 -5.57
CA SER A 343 -18.91 2.61 -5.86
C SER A 343 -17.78 1.61 -6.09
N ILE A 344 -17.72 0.54 -5.30
CA ILE A 344 -16.72 -0.53 -5.44
C ILE A 344 -16.92 -1.25 -6.77
N LYS A 345 -18.15 -1.72 -7.04
CA LYS A 345 -18.44 -2.53 -8.22
C LYS A 345 -18.36 -1.75 -9.54
N LEU A 346 -18.60 -0.43 -9.52
CA LEU A 346 -18.35 0.42 -10.68
C LEU A 346 -16.86 0.42 -11.05
N LYS A 347 -15.97 0.59 -10.05
CA LYS A 347 -14.53 0.57 -10.28
C LYS A 347 -14.05 -0.80 -10.77
N GLU A 348 -14.52 -1.88 -10.13
CA GLU A 348 -14.19 -3.25 -10.55
C GLU A 348 -14.66 -3.54 -11.98
N LEU A 349 -15.86 -3.08 -12.39
CA LEU A 349 -16.36 -3.19 -13.76
C LEU A 349 -15.51 -2.38 -14.75
N GLU A 350 -15.13 -1.14 -14.42
CA GLU A 350 -14.24 -0.34 -15.28
C GLU A 350 -12.91 -1.05 -15.53
N GLU A 351 -12.28 -1.57 -14.47
CA GLU A 351 -11.04 -2.33 -14.55
C GLU A 351 -11.20 -3.61 -15.39
N LEU A 352 -12.30 -4.33 -15.19
CA LEU A 352 -12.59 -5.57 -15.90
C LEU A 352 -12.89 -5.33 -17.39
N ILE A 353 -13.65 -4.30 -17.74
CA ILE A 353 -13.93 -3.90 -19.12
C ILE A 353 -12.61 -3.58 -19.85
N VAL A 354 -11.73 -2.80 -19.22
CA VAL A 354 -10.42 -2.45 -19.80
C VAL A 354 -9.56 -3.69 -19.99
N ALA A 355 -9.53 -4.59 -19.00
CA ALA A 355 -8.77 -5.84 -19.06
C ALA A 355 -9.28 -6.77 -20.18
N CYS A 356 -10.59 -7.01 -20.25
CA CYS A 356 -11.23 -7.82 -21.30
C CYS A 356 -11.03 -7.23 -22.69
N SER A 357 -11.07 -5.91 -22.82
CA SER A 357 -10.86 -5.22 -24.10
C SER A 357 -9.41 -5.26 -24.58
N GLY A 358 -8.46 -5.74 -23.74
CA GLY A 358 -7.05 -5.76 -24.08
C GLY A 358 -6.41 -4.37 -24.21
N VAL A 359 -7.00 -3.33 -23.63
CA VAL A 359 -6.47 -1.96 -23.69
C VAL A 359 -5.20 -1.84 -22.84
N PHE A 360 -4.16 -1.27 -23.43
CA PHE A 360 -2.98 -0.81 -22.72
C PHE A 360 -2.94 0.71 -22.71
N LEU A 361 -2.75 1.29 -21.52
CA LEU A 361 -2.62 2.73 -21.31
C LEU A 361 -1.44 2.99 -20.36
N GLU A 362 -0.58 3.92 -20.76
CA GLU A 362 0.58 4.30 -20.00
C GLU A 362 0.73 5.83 -19.96
N ALA A 363 1.16 6.37 -18.82
CA ALA A 363 1.43 7.78 -18.59
C ALA A 363 2.85 7.92 -18.02
N VAL A 364 3.83 8.29 -18.85
CA VAL A 364 5.26 8.30 -18.52
C VAL A 364 5.80 9.72 -18.58
N ALA A 365 6.46 10.19 -17.51
CA ALA A 365 7.21 11.42 -17.52
C ALA A 365 8.55 11.23 -18.25
N ASN A 366 9.00 12.27 -18.96
CA ASN A 366 10.30 12.27 -19.65
C ASN A 366 11.51 12.39 -18.72
N LYS A 367 11.29 12.51 -17.41
CA LYS A 367 12.30 12.61 -16.35
C LYS A 367 11.81 11.97 -15.05
N GLU A 368 12.74 11.59 -14.19
CA GLU A 368 12.46 10.88 -12.93
C GLU A 368 11.73 11.75 -11.90
N SER A 369 12.01 13.04 -11.90
CA SER A 369 11.43 13.99 -10.95
C SER A 369 11.36 15.40 -11.49
N ILE A 370 10.49 16.21 -10.85
CA ILE A 370 10.39 17.66 -11.06
C ILE A 370 10.50 18.39 -9.74
N ASN A 371 10.69 19.71 -9.81
CA ASN A 371 10.55 20.57 -8.63
C ASN A 371 9.06 20.96 -8.43
N PRO A 372 8.67 21.47 -7.26
CA PRO A 372 7.34 22.04 -7.06
C PRO A 372 6.96 23.02 -8.17
N MET A 373 5.74 22.88 -8.70
CA MET A 373 5.22 23.66 -9.84
C MET A 373 6.05 23.52 -11.14
N GLY A 374 6.89 22.49 -11.24
CA GLY A 374 7.74 22.25 -12.40
C GLY A 374 6.96 21.70 -13.60
N ALA A 375 7.52 21.88 -14.80
CA ALA A 375 6.98 21.32 -16.03
C ALA A 375 7.71 20.03 -16.44
N TYR A 376 6.99 19.16 -17.13
CA TYR A 376 7.49 17.92 -17.72
C TYR A 376 6.72 17.57 -18.99
N THR A 377 7.33 16.81 -19.87
CA THR A 377 6.64 16.23 -21.02
C THR A 377 6.06 14.87 -20.59
N LEU A 378 4.75 14.73 -20.68
CA LEU A 378 4.02 13.49 -20.48
C LEU A 378 3.99 12.73 -21.80
N LYS A 379 4.54 11.52 -21.79
CA LYS A 379 4.43 10.56 -22.90
C LYS A 379 3.29 9.60 -22.59
N VAL A 380 2.32 9.53 -23.49
CA VAL A 380 1.18 8.62 -23.41
C VAL A 380 1.33 7.58 -24.48
N GLU A 381 1.21 6.31 -24.09
CA GLU A 381 1.04 5.19 -25.02
C GLU A 381 -0.34 4.58 -24.84
N ALA A 382 -1.12 4.46 -25.92
CA ALA A 382 -2.44 3.86 -25.91
C ALA A 382 -2.55 2.82 -27.03
N ILE A 383 -2.94 1.59 -26.69
CA ILE A 383 -3.10 0.49 -27.65
C ILE A 383 -4.39 -0.28 -27.34
N ASN A 384 -5.20 -0.50 -28.36
CA ASN A 384 -6.27 -1.48 -28.33
C ASN A 384 -5.73 -2.81 -28.90
N ARG A 385 -5.55 -3.83 -28.05
CA ARG A 385 -5.05 -5.15 -28.49
C ARG A 385 -6.17 -6.14 -28.76
N GLY A 386 -7.43 -5.72 -28.62
CA GLY A 386 -8.63 -6.51 -28.87
C GLY A 386 -9.36 -6.08 -30.12
N ALA A 387 -10.55 -6.66 -30.32
CA ALA A 387 -11.42 -6.39 -31.48
C ALA A 387 -12.50 -5.32 -31.19
N ASN A 388 -12.69 -4.91 -29.93
CA ASN A 388 -13.73 -3.94 -29.57
C ASN A 388 -13.43 -2.56 -30.17
N LYS A 389 -14.49 -1.82 -30.52
CA LYS A 389 -14.37 -0.44 -30.97
C LYS A 389 -14.10 0.48 -29.78
N ILE A 390 -12.92 1.10 -29.75
CA ILE A 390 -12.48 1.95 -28.66
C ILE A 390 -12.03 3.30 -29.19
N THR A 391 -12.48 4.38 -28.55
CA THR A 391 -12.05 5.74 -28.87
C THR A 391 -11.51 6.39 -27.59
N LEU A 392 -10.28 6.89 -27.63
CA LEU A 392 -9.73 7.79 -26.62
C LEU A 392 -10.23 9.20 -26.91
N SER A 393 -11.13 9.73 -26.09
CA SER A 393 -11.82 10.99 -26.35
C SER A 393 -11.27 12.17 -25.55
N LYS A 394 -10.62 11.91 -24.40
CA LYS A 394 -10.14 12.99 -23.54
C LYS A 394 -9.01 12.52 -22.63
N ILE A 395 -8.04 13.39 -22.38
CA ILE A 395 -6.97 13.22 -21.40
C ILE A 395 -6.98 14.43 -20.48
N THR A 396 -7.05 14.21 -19.17
CA THR A 396 -7.00 15.28 -18.16
C THR A 396 -6.04 14.92 -17.03
N THR A 397 -5.57 15.92 -16.30
CA THR A 397 -5.00 15.67 -14.97
C THR A 397 -6.11 15.19 -14.01
N ALA A 398 -5.74 14.59 -12.87
CA ALA A 398 -6.72 14.22 -11.83
C ALA A 398 -7.50 15.43 -11.29
N SER A 399 -6.92 16.64 -11.34
CA SER A 399 -7.58 17.89 -10.96
C SER A 399 -8.56 18.43 -12.02
N GLY A 400 -8.66 17.77 -13.19
CA GLY A 400 -9.59 18.12 -14.26
C GLY A 400 -9.04 19.07 -15.33
N LEU A 401 -7.76 19.47 -15.29
CA LEU A 401 -7.15 20.24 -16.36
C LEU A 401 -7.09 19.42 -17.65
N ILE A 402 -7.66 19.93 -18.73
CA ILE A 402 -7.68 19.26 -20.02
C ILE A 402 -6.29 19.35 -20.66
N LEU A 403 -5.70 18.22 -20.97
CA LEU A 403 -4.43 18.09 -21.68
C LEU A 403 -4.66 17.80 -23.17
N SER A 404 -5.71 17.02 -23.49
CA SER A 404 -6.15 16.75 -24.86
C SER A 404 -7.65 16.44 -24.89
N SER A 405 -8.34 16.96 -25.90
CA SER A 405 -9.72 16.62 -26.26
C SER A 405 -9.83 16.09 -27.68
N LYS A 406 -8.72 15.67 -28.27
CA LYS A 406 -8.71 15.04 -29.60
C LYS A 406 -9.28 13.63 -29.49
N GLU A 407 -10.31 13.35 -30.28
CA GLU A 407 -10.83 12.00 -30.43
C GLU A 407 -9.90 11.15 -31.30
N ILE A 408 -9.45 10.02 -30.75
CA ILE A 408 -8.53 9.09 -31.38
C ILE A 408 -9.18 7.72 -31.36
N VAL A 409 -9.49 7.18 -32.52
CA VAL A 409 -9.95 5.80 -32.67
C VAL A 409 -8.73 4.89 -32.52
N LEU A 410 -8.74 4.03 -31.49
CA LEU A 410 -7.68 3.06 -31.27
C LEU A 410 -7.92 1.83 -32.15
N LEU A 411 -7.19 1.74 -33.25
CA LEU A 411 -7.24 0.60 -34.15
C LEU A 411 -6.60 -0.64 -33.50
N SER A 412 -7.07 -1.83 -33.90
CA SER A 412 -6.58 -3.08 -33.31
C SER A 412 -5.08 -3.26 -33.56
N ASN A 413 -4.33 -3.41 -32.46
CA ASN A 413 -2.88 -3.58 -32.40
C ASN A 413 -2.06 -2.45 -33.07
N GLU A 414 -2.65 -1.26 -33.17
CA GLU A 414 -1.94 -0.05 -33.62
C GLU A 414 -1.67 0.85 -32.41
N LYS A 415 -0.40 1.29 -32.32
CA LYS A 415 0.06 2.10 -31.19
C LYS A 415 -0.16 3.59 -31.46
N GLU A 416 -0.87 4.25 -30.55
CA GLU A 416 -0.98 5.70 -30.49
C GLU A 416 -0.02 6.26 -29.45
N ASN A 417 0.82 7.21 -29.84
CA ASN A 417 1.73 7.93 -28.98
C ASN A 417 1.40 9.41 -28.99
N LEU A 418 1.34 9.99 -27.78
CA LEU A 418 1.13 11.42 -27.59
C LEU A 418 2.22 11.98 -26.68
N GLU A 419 2.66 13.18 -26.98
CA GLU A 419 3.52 13.98 -26.10
C GLU A 419 2.75 15.25 -25.70
N LEU A 420 2.60 15.46 -24.40
CA LEU A 420 1.80 16.54 -23.83
C LEU A 420 2.64 17.30 -22.80
N GLU A 421 2.67 18.63 -22.91
CA GLU A 421 3.33 19.46 -21.89
C GLU A 421 2.41 19.62 -20.67
N VAL A 422 2.94 19.28 -19.50
CA VAL A 422 2.23 19.33 -18.23
C VAL A 422 3.00 20.18 -17.24
N THR A 423 2.31 21.12 -16.59
CA THR A 423 2.83 21.84 -15.43
C THR A 423 2.17 21.30 -14.18
N SER A 424 2.98 20.77 -13.28
CA SER A 424 2.51 20.25 -11.98
C SER A 424 1.85 21.35 -11.16
N GLN A 425 0.77 20.99 -10.47
CA GLN A 425 0.12 21.87 -9.48
C GLN A 425 0.60 21.59 -8.06
N ASN A 426 1.53 20.65 -7.87
CA ASN A 426 2.09 20.31 -6.57
C ASN A 426 3.06 21.40 -6.10
N LYS A 427 2.76 21.99 -4.94
CA LYS A 427 3.54 23.08 -4.32
C LYS A 427 4.57 22.58 -3.32
N VAL A 428 4.51 21.29 -2.94
CA VAL A 428 5.37 20.70 -1.91
C VAL A 428 6.02 19.43 -2.44
N PRO A 429 7.22 19.09 -1.97
CA PRO A 429 7.88 17.84 -2.33
C PRO A 429 7.10 16.61 -1.90
N SER A 430 7.23 15.52 -2.68
CA SER A 430 6.74 14.19 -2.34
C SER A 430 7.44 13.67 -1.09
N THR A 431 6.69 13.04 -0.20
CA THR A 431 7.22 12.37 0.99
C THR A 431 6.19 11.36 1.49
N ALA A 432 6.62 10.40 2.30
CA ALA A 432 5.71 9.55 3.05
C ALA A 432 4.87 10.44 3.98
N TYR A 433 3.54 10.43 3.81
CA TYR A 433 2.65 11.38 4.50
C TYR A 433 2.75 11.30 6.03
N TRP A 434 3.05 10.12 6.58
CA TRP A 434 3.19 9.88 8.02
C TRP A 434 4.54 10.34 8.56
N LEU A 435 5.53 10.65 7.69
CA LEU A 435 6.84 11.19 8.05
C LEU A 435 6.96 12.70 7.79
N LYS A 436 5.92 13.34 7.25
CA LYS A 436 5.93 14.77 6.91
C LYS A 436 6.07 15.68 8.12
N SER A 437 5.53 15.26 9.26
CA SER A 437 5.55 16.01 10.52
C SER A 437 6.06 15.12 11.64
N LYS A 438 6.73 15.73 12.63
CA LYS A 438 7.24 15.00 13.78
C LYS A 438 6.08 14.38 14.57
N GLY A 439 6.16 13.09 14.82
CA GLY A 439 5.27 12.33 15.69
C GLY A 439 5.72 12.34 17.16
N THR A 440 5.06 11.53 17.97
CA THR A 440 5.48 11.14 19.33
C THR A 440 6.18 9.78 19.29
N LEU A 441 6.58 9.25 20.44
CA LEU A 441 7.10 7.89 20.53
C LEU A 441 6.08 6.85 20.02
N GLY A 442 4.80 7.03 20.34
CA GLY A 442 3.76 6.05 20.05
C GLY A 442 2.89 6.36 18.82
N MET A 443 3.00 7.55 18.22
CA MET A 443 2.12 7.95 17.14
C MET A 443 2.77 8.81 16.08
N TYR A 444 2.46 8.54 14.82
CA TYR A 444 2.70 9.45 13.71
C TYR A 444 1.69 10.61 13.69
N SER A 445 2.13 11.75 13.17
CA SER A 445 1.26 12.86 12.82
C SER A 445 0.94 12.80 11.31
N ALA A 446 -0.33 12.76 10.96
CA ALA A 446 -0.76 12.62 9.56
C ALA A 446 -1.94 13.54 9.23
N PRO A 447 -2.06 14.02 7.98
CA PRO A 447 -3.28 14.67 7.49
C PRO A 447 -4.50 13.76 7.62
N LYS A 448 -5.64 14.31 8.04
CA LYS A 448 -6.85 13.51 8.36
C LYS A 448 -7.36 12.67 7.19
N ASP A 449 -7.25 13.18 5.97
CA ASP A 449 -7.68 12.56 4.72
C ASP A 449 -6.78 11.41 4.27
N LEU A 450 -5.53 11.34 4.78
CA LEU A 450 -4.57 10.30 4.45
C LEU A 450 -4.47 9.19 5.52
N ILE A 451 -5.09 9.39 6.70
CA ILE A 451 -5.08 8.36 7.76
C ILE A 451 -5.75 7.08 7.24
N GLY A 452 -5.05 5.97 7.36
CA GLY A 452 -5.52 4.65 6.90
C GLY A 452 -4.85 4.19 5.60
N LEU A 453 -4.38 5.11 4.76
CA LEU A 453 -3.74 4.74 3.50
C LEU A 453 -2.39 4.03 3.72
N PRO A 454 -2.05 3.04 2.91
CA PRO A 454 -0.77 2.36 3.03
C PRO A 454 0.40 3.25 2.60
N GLN A 455 0.21 4.09 1.59
CA GLN A 455 1.24 4.99 1.06
C GLN A 455 0.65 6.34 0.63
N THR A 456 1.52 7.31 0.40
CA THR A 456 1.14 8.58 -0.19
C THR A 456 0.65 8.35 -1.62
N PRO A 457 -0.50 8.91 -2.02
CA PRO A 457 -0.93 8.86 -3.42
C PRO A 457 0.15 9.41 -4.37
N ALA A 458 0.15 8.91 -5.61
CA ALA A 458 1.06 9.39 -6.64
C ALA A 458 1.00 10.92 -6.78
N ALA A 459 2.17 11.55 -6.99
CA ALA A 459 2.26 13.00 -7.08
C ALA A 459 1.44 13.54 -8.26
N GLU A 460 1.44 12.83 -9.39
CA GLU A 460 0.70 13.19 -10.59
C GLU A 460 -0.12 11.99 -11.07
N GLN A 461 -1.35 12.25 -11.46
CA GLN A 461 -2.27 11.25 -12.00
C GLN A 461 -2.97 11.81 -13.25
N ILE A 462 -3.16 10.95 -14.25
CA ILE A 462 -3.82 11.27 -15.51
C ILE A 462 -5.10 10.46 -15.64
N SER A 463 -6.18 11.12 -15.99
CA SER A 463 -7.47 10.49 -16.29
C SER A 463 -7.67 10.42 -17.80
N PHE A 464 -7.87 9.21 -18.30
CA PHE A 464 -8.21 8.89 -19.68
C PHE A 464 -9.71 8.63 -19.80
N THR A 465 -10.40 9.32 -20.72
CA THR A 465 -11.78 9.00 -21.05
C THR A 465 -11.79 8.12 -22.31
N LEU A 466 -12.15 6.86 -22.12
CA LEU A 466 -12.34 5.88 -23.20
C LEU A 466 -13.82 5.72 -23.49
N ASN A 467 -14.21 5.74 -24.77
CA ASN A 467 -15.52 5.31 -25.23
C ASN A 467 -15.44 3.87 -25.74
N ILE A 468 -16.08 2.95 -25.03
CA ILE A 468 -16.18 1.53 -25.37
C ILE A 468 -17.68 1.22 -25.53
N ASP A 469 -18.08 0.70 -26.69
CA ASP A 469 -19.50 0.44 -27.02
C ASP A 469 -20.43 1.62 -26.68
N ASN A 470 -20.04 2.84 -27.06
CA ASN A 470 -20.75 4.10 -26.81
C ASN A 470 -20.91 4.42 -25.30
N THR A 471 -20.07 3.89 -24.45
CA THR A 471 -20.05 4.19 -23.03
C THR A 471 -18.72 4.80 -22.62
N ALA A 472 -18.79 5.97 -22.00
CA ALA A 472 -17.61 6.67 -21.49
C ALA A 472 -17.18 6.07 -20.14
N LEU A 473 -15.93 5.59 -20.10
CA LEU A 473 -15.23 5.11 -18.91
C LEU A 473 -14.10 6.07 -18.57
N GLN A 474 -13.85 6.29 -17.29
CA GLN A 474 -12.75 7.12 -16.81
C GLN A 474 -11.69 6.25 -16.17
N ILE A 475 -10.52 6.16 -16.78
CA ILE A 475 -9.42 5.33 -16.30
C ILE A 475 -8.32 6.24 -15.75
N LEU A 476 -8.09 6.16 -14.45
CA LEU A 476 -7.04 6.90 -13.76
C LEU A 476 -5.74 6.09 -13.80
N LYS A 477 -4.63 6.76 -14.17
CA LYS A 477 -3.28 6.19 -14.17
C LYS A 477 -2.33 7.12 -13.42
N ASP A 478 -1.47 6.53 -12.62
CA ASP A 478 -0.34 7.24 -12.01
C ASP A 478 0.66 7.60 -13.10
N VAL A 479 1.24 8.79 -13.00
CA VAL A 479 2.40 9.15 -13.82
C VAL A 479 3.61 8.45 -13.23
N VAL A 480 4.37 7.77 -14.08
CA VAL A 480 5.57 7.03 -13.72
C VAL A 480 6.77 7.52 -14.51
N TYR A 481 7.97 7.20 -14.04
CA TYR A 481 9.20 7.30 -14.81
C TYR A 481 9.59 5.91 -15.31
N LYS A 482 9.88 5.80 -16.59
CA LYS A 482 10.26 4.53 -17.23
C LYS A 482 11.59 4.69 -17.96
N PHE A 483 12.48 3.72 -17.77
CA PHE A 483 13.76 3.67 -18.47
C PHE A 483 14.15 2.21 -18.79
N ASN A 484 15.09 2.07 -19.71
CA ASN A 484 15.66 0.77 -20.03
C ASN A 484 16.95 0.58 -19.23
N ASP A 485 16.94 -0.42 -18.34
CA ASP A 485 18.14 -0.85 -17.62
C ASP A 485 18.83 -1.97 -18.42
N PRO A 486 20.17 -1.95 -18.57
CA PRO A 486 20.87 -2.97 -19.35
C PRO A 486 20.75 -4.40 -18.77
N VAL A 487 20.47 -4.56 -17.48
CA VAL A 487 20.36 -5.85 -16.78
C VAL A 487 18.91 -6.26 -16.57
N ASP A 488 18.08 -5.33 -16.07
CA ASP A 488 16.71 -5.60 -15.67
C ASP A 488 15.68 -5.31 -16.77
N GLY A 489 16.08 -4.67 -17.89
CA GLY A 489 15.21 -4.34 -19.00
C GLY A 489 14.34 -3.12 -18.72
N GLU A 490 13.02 -3.24 -18.93
CA GLU A 490 12.05 -2.16 -18.70
C GLU A 490 11.79 -1.96 -17.21
N VAL A 491 12.25 -0.84 -16.66
CA VAL A 491 12.12 -0.49 -15.23
C VAL A 491 11.19 0.70 -15.05
N TYR A 492 10.29 0.58 -14.08
CA TYR A 492 9.36 1.64 -13.67
C TYR A 492 9.73 2.16 -12.28
N ARG A 493 9.67 3.48 -12.12
CA ARG A 493 9.86 4.16 -10.84
C ARG A 493 8.73 5.18 -10.60
N PRO A 494 8.43 5.51 -9.32
CA PRO A 494 7.53 6.62 -9.03
C PRO A 494 8.03 7.91 -9.63
N PHE A 495 7.12 8.69 -10.23
CA PHE A 495 7.41 10.06 -10.60
C PHE A 495 7.23 10.95 -9.38
N ASN A 496 8.28 11.66 -8.97
CA ASN A 496 8.30 12.41 -7.73
C ASN A 496 8.44 13.92 -7.95
N VAL A 497 7.89 14.70 -7.02
CA VAL A 497 8.19 16.12 -6.87
C VAL A 497 9.27 16.26 -5.80
N LEU A 498 10.47 16.72 -6.16
CA LEU A 498 11.61 16.82 -5.26
C LEU A 498 12.05 18.28 -5.06
N PRO A 499 12.68 18.64 -3.93
CA PRO A 499 13.22 19.99 -3.74
C PRO A 499 14.32 20.29 -4.76
N LYS A 500 14.58 21.58 -5.03
CA LYS A 500 15.66 22.01 -5.96
C LYS A 500 17.04 21.52 -5.53
N VAL A 501 17.23 21.27 -4.24
CA VAL A 501 18.45 20.74 -3.64
C VAL A 501 18.12 20.02 -2.36
N SER A 502 18.88 18.98 -2.04
CA SER A 502 18.79 18.24 -0.78
C SER A 502 20.18 18.01 -0.20
N ALA A 503 20.27 17.84 1.12
CA ALA A 503 21.52 17.52 1.78
C ALA A 503 21.32 16.48 2.90
N SER A 504 22.32 15.60 3.06
CA SER A 504 22.38 14.61 4.12
C SER A 504 23.76 14.62 4.79
N ILE A 505 23.80 14.35 6.09
CA ILE A 505 25.04 14.08 6.80
C ILE A 505 25.39 12.60 6.57
N ALA A 506 26.63 12.33 6.19
CA ALA A 506 27.07 10.98 5.86
C ALA A 506 26.89 10.02 7.04
N GLU A 507 27.24 10.47 8.25
CA GLU A 507 27.14 9.69 9.47
C GLU A 507 25.90 10.08 10.27
N LYS A 508 25.02 9.11 10.56
CA LYS A 508 23.77 9.37 11.32
C LYS A 508 24.02 9.65 12.80
N VAL A 509 25.13 9.20 13.36
CA VAL A 509 25.52 9.41 14.76
C VAL A 509 27.00 9.79 14.81
N LEU A 510 27.29 10.89 15.46
CA LEU A 510 28.66 11.41 15.67
C LEU A 510 28.94 11.39 17.18
N VAL A 511 30.05 10.79 17.58
CA VAL A 511 30.50 10.74 18.97
C VAL A 511 31.83 11.47 19.11
N PHE A 512 31.84 12.50 19.97
CA PHE A 512 33.04 13.24 20.31
C PHE A 512 33.53 12.78 21.69
N ALA A 513 34.66 12.10 21.71
CA ALA A 513 35.24 11.53 22.93
C ALA A 513 35.96 12.59 23.79
N ASP A 514 36.36 13.69 23.16
CA ASP A 514 37.12 14.80 23.77
C ASP A 514 36.75 16.14 23.10
N GLU A 515 37.49 17.20 23.43
CA GLU A 515 37.28 18.56 22.88
C GLU A 515 37.85 18.73 21.46
N ASN A 516 38.43 17.68 20.84
CA ASN A 516 39.02 17.79 19.51
C ASN A 516 37.96 17.92 18.43
N SER A 517 38.25 18.73 17.45
CA SER A 517 37.41 18.91 16.28
C SER A 517 37.39 17.65 15.39
N GLN A 518 36.24 17.34 14.83
CA GLN A 518 36.10 16.28 13.83
C GLN A 518 35.62 16.87 12.51
N LYS A 519 35.97 16.19 11.41
CA LYS A 519 35.44 16.51 10.08
C LYS A 519 34.14 15.74 9.84
N VAL A 520 33.10 16.46 9.43
CA VAL A 520 31.79 15.93 9.13
C VAL A 520 31.50 16.12 7.64
N ALA A 521 31.23 15.02 6.95
CA ALA A 521 30.87 15.03 5.54
C ALA A 521 29.36 15.32 5.37
N VAL A 522 29.05 16.25 4.48
CA VAL A 522 27.70 16.54 4.06
C VAL A 522 27.58 16.30 2.56
N HIS A 523 26.72 15.38 2.17
CA HIS A 523 26.37 15.10 0.78
C HIS A 523 25.26 16.03 0.33
N VAL A 524 25.47 16.71 -0.79
CA VAL A 524 24.48 17.59 -1.41
C VAL A 524 24.11 17.04 -2.77
N ARG A 525 22.82 16.98 -3.08
CA ARG A 525 22.30 16.52 -4.38
C ARG A 525 21.49 17.61 -5.05
N ALA A 526 21.80 17.88 -6.32
CA ALA A 526 21.03 18.78 -7.17
C ALA A 526 19.69 18.17 -7.58
N GLY A 527 18.60 18.88 -7.36
CA GLY A 527 17.26 18.55 -7.89
C GLY A 527 16.90 19.36 -9.15
N LYS A 528 17.84 20.17 -9.67
CA LYS A 528 17.70 21.01 -10.87
C LYS A 528 19.09 21.31 -11.44
N ASP A 529 19.15 21.61 -12.74
CA ASP A 529 20.37 22.07 -13.40
C ASP A 529 20.78 23.50 -12.97
N ASN A 530 22.08 23.78 -13.05
CA ASN A 530 22.70 25.10 -12.87
C ASN A 530 22.32 25.79 -11.54
N LEU A 531 22.69 25.14 -10.43
CA LEU A 531 22.45 25.66 -9.08
C LEU A 531 23.74 26.30 -8.51
N GLU A 532 23.63 27.54 -8.07
CA GLU A 532 24.59 28.15 -7.15
C GLU A 532 23.99 28.10 -5.75
N VAL A 533 24.67 27.45 -4.81
CA VAL A 533 24.16 27.14 -3.49
C VAL A 533 25.15 27.48 -2.38
N THR A 534 24.65 27.96 -1.25
CA THR A 534 25.44 28.13 -0.03
C THR A 534 24.99 27.09 0.97
N LEU A 535 25.89 26.19 1.38
CA LEU A 535 25.66 25.20 2.43
C LEU A 535 26.22 25.67 3.75
N GLN A 536 25.41 25.64 4.79
CA GLN A 536 25.83 25.80 6.17
C GLN A 536 25.41 24.58 6.99
N LEU A 537 26.15 24.31 8.06
CA LEU A 537 25.80 23.25 9.01
C LEU A 537 25.45 23.89 10.35
N ASN A 538 24.19 23.81 10.73
CA ASN A 538 23.69 24.31 12.00
C ASN A 538 23.98 23.29 13.11
N ALA A 539 24.49 23.76 14.25
CA ALA A 539 24.85 22.94 15.39
C ALA A 539 24.13 23.41 16.68
N PRO A 540 24.09 22.59 17.74
CA PRO A 540 23.56 22.99 19.02
C PRO A 540 24.34 24.17 19.64
N LYS A 541 23.73 24.86 20.61
CA LYS A 541 24.38 25.97 21.31
C LYS A 541 25.70 25.53 21.96
N GLY A 542 26.75 26.32 21.77
CA GLY A 542 28.09 26.05 22.30
C GLY A 542 29.00 25.20 21.40
N TRP A 543 28.46 24.61 20.37
CA TRP A 543 29.25 23.93 19.32
C TRP A 543 29.75 24.94 18.29
N VAL A 544 30.95 24.72 17.76
CA VAL A 544 31.51 25.56 16.72
C VAL A 544 31.63 24.79 15.42
N VAL A 545 31.19 25.41 14.32
CA VAL A 545 31.23 24.84 12.97
C VAL A 545 31.99 25.79 12.05
N SER A 546 32.75 25.24 11.12
CA SER A 546 33.43 26.03 10.06
C SER A 546 32.44 26.84 9.23
N SER A 547 32.94 27.90 8.56
CA SER A 547 32.12 28.82 7.77
C SER A 547 31.29 28.14 6.69
N PRO A 548 30.14 28.74 6.29
CA PRO A 548 29.36 28.30 5.14
C PRO A 548 30.21 28.22 3.86
N GLN A 549 29.84 27.31 2.97
CA GLN A 549 30.56 27.05 1.72
C GLN A 549 29.65 27.37 0.51
N LEU A 550 30.13 28.19 -0.41
CA LEU A 550 29.49 28.50 -1.68
C LEU A 550 30.07 27.58 -2.77
N PHE A 551 29.21 26.98 -3.58
CA PHE A 551 29.61 26.09 -4.69
C PHE A 551 28.49 25.97 -5.73
N THR A 552 28.80 25.36 -6.87
CA THR A 552 27.87 25.15 -7.98
C THR A 552 27.63 23.66 -8.22
N LEU A 553 26.42 23.32 -8.66
CA LEU A 553 26.02 22.03 -9.17
C LEU A 553 25.47 22.23 -10.58
N GLU A 554 26.05 21.57 -11.57
CA GLU A 554 25.75 21.85 -12.97
C GLU A 554 24.52 21.13 -13.47
N ARG A 555 24.30 19.88 -13.00
CA ARG A 555 23.26 18.98 -13.54
C ARG A 555 22.33 18.45 -12.46
N GLN A 556 21.06 18.29 -12.80
CA GLN A 556 20.11 17.55 -11.97
C GLN A 556 20.66 16.14 -11.69
N GLY A 557 20.57 15.71 -10.41
CA GLY A 557 21.09 14.43 -9.95
C GLY A 557 22.57 14.46 -9.55
N GLU A 558 23.32 15.50 -9.90
CA GLU A 558 24.72 15.68 -9.47
C GLU A 558 24.83 15.70 -7.95
N THR A 559 25.84 15.01 -7.41
CA THR A 559 26.13 14.96 -5.98
C THR A 559 27.51 15.51 -5.70
N SER A 560 27.64 16.29 -4.63
CA SER A 560 28.90 16.83 -4.13
C SER A 560 29.03 16.55 -2.64
N THR A 561 30.26 16.31 -2.16
CA THR A 561 30.54 16.11 -0.74
C THR A 561 31.35 17.27 -0.20
N LEU A 562 30.81 17.98 0.78
CA LEU A 562 31.47 19.07 1.48
C LEU A 562 31.81 18.66 2.91
N TRP A 563 32.93 19.17 3.40
CA TRP A 563 33.45 18.83 4.71
C TRP A 563 33.38 20.04 5.64
N PHE A 564 32.76 19.84 6.80
CA PHE A 564 32.72 20.82 7.88
C PHE A 564 33.58 20.36 9.04
N THR A 565 34.29 21.30 9.65
CA THR A 565 34.98 21.06 10.91
C THR A 565 34.00 21.41 12.03
N VAL A 566 33.73 20.45 12.90
CA VAL A 566 32.82 20.60 14.05
C VAL A 566 33.60 20.41 15.33
N THR A 567 33.49 21.36 16.26
CA THR A 567 34.17 21.37 17.54
C THR A 567 33.12 21.31 18.66
N PRO A 568 33.19 20.34 19.57
CA PRO A 568 32.25 20.23 20.68
C PRO A 568 32.52 21.30 21.76
N PRO A 569 31.56 21.63 22.63
CA PRO A 569 31.81 22.45 23.82
C PRO A 569 32.60 21.68 24.88
N LYS A 570 33.24 22.37 25.82
CA LYS A 570 33.99 21.77 26.92
C LYS A 570 33.13 20.89 27.87
N ASN A 571 31.87 21.27 28.03
CA ASN A 571 30.95 20.50 28.86
C ASN A 571 30.23 19.45 28.01
N GLN A 572 29.87 18.34 28.67
CA GLN A 572 29.07 17.27 28.04
C GLN A 572 27.79 17.88 27.42
N SER A 573 27.56 17.58 26.18
CA SER A 573 26.46 18.13 25.39
C SER A 573 26.00 17.12 24.35
N GLN A 574 24.72 17.19 23.97
CA GLN A 574 24.14 16.43 22.88
C GLN A 574 23.20 17.32 22.04
N GLY A 575 22.95 16.93 20.82
CA GLY A 575 22.01 17.62 19.94
C GLY A 575 22.10 17.17 18.51
N TYR A 576 21.60 17.98 17.60
CA TYR A 576 21.51 17.63 16.18
C TYR A 576 22.30 18.63 15.35
N LEU A 577 23.12 18.09 14.42
CA LEU A 577 23.65 18.85 13.29
C LEU A 577 22.61 18.86 12.17
N ARG A 578 22.39 20.02 11.57
CA ARG A 578 21.38 20.18 10.50
C ARG A 578 21.97 20.94 9.33
N PRO A 579 22.12 20.29 8.16
CA PRO A 579 22.46 20.98 6.94
C PRO A 579 21.34 21.98 6.58
N LEU A 580 21.72 23.18 6.16
CA LEU A 580 20.82 24.17 5.62
C LEU A 580 21.43 24.73 4.35
N ILE A 581 20.70 24.61 3.24
CA ILE A 581 21.13 25.09 1.93
C ILE A 581 20.34 26.33 1.58
N GLN A 582 21.03 27.34 1.10
CA GLN A 582 20.43 28.58 0.61
C GLN A 582 20.61 28.69 -0.90
N ILE A 583 19.53 29.00 -1.62
CA ILE A 583 19.51 29.40 -3.03
C ILE A 583 18.76 30.72 -3.12
N GLY A 584 19.47 31.81 -3.39
CA GLY A 584 18.89 33.17 -3.29
C GLY A 584 18.32 33.39 -1.88
N ASP A 585 17.04 33.74 -1.78
CA ASP A 585 16.34 33.97 -0.50
C ASP A 585 15.62 32.73 0.03
N THR A 586 15.77 31.57 -0.62
CA THR A 586 15.06 30.33 -0.24
C THR A 586 15.99 29.34 0.46
N TYR A 587 15.50 28.76 1.55
CA TYR A 587 16.22 27.76 2.33
C TYR A 587 15.65 26.34 2.14
N TYR A 588 16.56 25.35 2.08
CA TYR A 588 16.26 23.93 1.92
C TYR A 588 16.93 23.14 3.05
N ASP A 589 16.17 22.30 3.74
CA ASP A 589 16.61 21.54 4.92
C ASP A 589 16.21 20.06 4.84
N LYS A 590 15.87 19.57 3.65
CA LYS A 590 15.41 18.20 3.45
C LYS A 590 16.52 17.28 2.95
N GLU A 591 16.47 16.07 3.40
CA GLU A 591 17.28 14.95 2.92
C GLU A 591 16.46 14.12 1.91
N LEU A 592 17.09 13.66 0.85
CA LEU A 592 16.54 12.62 -0.03
C LEU A 592 17.18 11.28 0.35
N ILE A 593 16.36 10.34 0.80
CA ILE A 593 16.79 9.00 1.18
C ILE A 593 16.32 8.03 0.11
N ASN A 594 17.27 7.33 -0.52
CA ASN A 594 17.00 6.18 -1.37
C ASN A 594 17.33 4.91 -0.58
N ILE A 595 16.42 3.96 -0.58
CA ILE A 595 16.61 2.64 0.01
C ILE A 595 16.62 1.64 -1.15
N ASP A 596 17.78 1.06 -1.40
CA ASP A 596 17.90 -0.03 -2.36
C ASP A 596 17.51 -1.34 -1.68
N TYR A 597 16.43 -1.97 -2.18
CA TYR A 597 15.77 -3.08 -1.51
C TYR A 597 15.43 -4.23 -2.47
#